data_f514c00e415898c2b1ae64b423e84901
#
_entry.id   f514c00e415898c2b1ae64b423e84901
#
_cell.length_a   1.000
_cell.length_b   1.000
_cell.length_c   1.000
_cell.angle_alpha   90.00
_cell.angle_beta   90.00
_cell.angle_gamma   90.00
#
_symmetry.space_group_name_H-M   'P 1'
#
loop_
_entity.id
_entity.type
_entity.pdbx_description
1 polymer ?
#
loop_
_entity_poly.entity_id
_entity_poly.type
_entity_poly.pdbx_seq_one_letter_code
_entity_poly.pdbx_strand_id
1 'polypeptide(L)'
;MAVLTAGATLVLIFVGGVVTNTGSALAVPDWPTTFGYPMFLYPWSRMVGGILYEHGHRLIGSLVGVLTVALAVGLWRATLPRRVRVLGLIAVAAVIAQGVLGGLRVVLLQNTLGVVHGVLAQTFFALIAALAVLTSREWAEAPLGGPVAGGAALRRLSWLALGLIYLQVVLGAVVTHQGLGLHVHLMVGGLVAVLVLWLAARVLGSHGDRRAIARPARLLAGLVTVQLFLGLGSYLSRFTAWGPAMPASAALAFPLVHRLGGALLLGTALVLALRTARLAGSRQPTAGGGRILDEVPA
;
A
#
# COMPACT_ATOMS: atom_id res chain seq x y z
N MET A 1 3.87 -16.47 4.77
CA MET A 1 2.50 -15.98 5.00
C MET A 1 2.35 -14.48 4.64
N ALA A 2 3.05 -13.52 5.25
CA ALA A 2 2.85 -12.09 4.99
C ALA A 2 2.98 -11.70 3.52
N VAL A 3 3.96 -12.22 2.78
CA VAL A 3 4.11 -11.99 1.32
C VAL A 3 2.91 -12.54 0.54
N LEU A 4 2.43 -13.74 0.89
CA LEU A 4 1.24 -14.34 0.28
C LEU A 4 0.00 -13.47 0.52
N THR A 5 -0.20 -13.03 1.78
CA THR A 5 -1.32 -12.13 2.12
C THR A 5 -1.21 -10.80 1.38
N ALA A 6 0.00 -10.22 1.24
CA ALA A 6 0.21 -9.00 0.46
C ALA A 6 -0.14 -9.21 -1.03
N GLY A 7 0.29 -10.31 -1.63
CA GLY A 7 -0.05 -10.66 -3.02
C GLY A 7 -1.56 -10.84 -3.22
N ALA A 8 -2.23 -11.58 -2.32
CA ALA A 8 -3.68 -11.74 -2.35
C ALA A 8 -4.42 -10.40 -2.17
N THR A 9 -3.90 -9.51 -1.33
CA THR A 9 -4.46 -8.16 -1.15
C THR A 9 -4.31 -7.31 -2.41
N LEU A 10 -3.19 -7.39 -3.14
CA LEU A 10 -3.03 -6.71 -4.42
C LEU A 10 -4.04 -7.21 -5.46
N VAL A 11 -4.26 -8.52 -5.53
CA VAL A 11 -5.31 -9.10 -6.39
C VAL A 11 -6.68 -8.58 -5.98
N LEU A 12 -6.97 -8.50 -4.68
CA LEU A 12 -8.23 -7.95 -4.17
C LEU A 12 -8.42 -6.47 -4.53
N ILE A 13 -7.37 -5.65 -4.42
CA ILE A 13 -7.39 -4.23 -4.83
C ILE A 13 -7.64 -4.12 -6.34
N PHE A 14 -7.01 -4.98 -7.15
CA PHE A 14 -7.21 -5.02 -8.60
C PHE A 14 -8.68 -5.33 -8.93
N VAL A 15 -9.23 -6.42 -8.38
CA VAL A 15 -10.62 -6.83 -8.62
C VAL A 15 -11.61 -5.76 -8.10
N GLY A 16 -11.35 -5.15 -6.94
CA GLY A 16 -12.14 -4.02 -6.44
C GLY A 16 -12.06 -2.80 -7.37
N GLY A 17 -10.92 -2.60 -8.03
CA GLY A 17 -10.77 -1.63 -9.10
C GLY A 17 -11.65 -1.96 -10.31
N VAL A 18 -11.71 -3.22 -10.75
CA VAL A 18 -12.62 -3.67 -11.83
C VAL A 18 -14.07 -3.38 -11.43
N VAL A 19 -14.50 -3.80 -10.25
CA VAL A 19 -15.86 -3.54 -9.72
C VAL A 19 -16.23 -2.06 -9.82
N THR A 20 -15.32 -1.17 -9.39
CA THR A 20 -15.58 0.28 -9.42
C THR A 20 -15.61 0.84 -10.84
N ASN A 21 -14.67 0.42 -11.72
CA ASN A 21 -14.50 1.02 -13.04
C ASN A 21 -15.48 0.48 -14.10
N THR A 22 -16.10 -0.68 -13.85
CA THR A 22 -17.15 -1.27 -14.69
C THR A 22 -18.55 -0.88 -14.22
N GLY A 23 -18.69 -0.09 -13.14
CA GLY A 23 -20.00 0.22 -12.56
C GLY A 23 -20.68 -0.96 -11.88
N SER A 24 -19.96 -2.06 -11.61
CA SER A 24 -20.51 -3.29 -11.04
C SER A 24 -20.66 -3.26 -9.52
N ALA A 25 -20.42 -2.13 -8.87
CA ALA A 25 -20.37 -2.02 -7.41
C ALA A 25 -21.71 -2.18 -6.68
N LEU A 26 -22.81 -2.35 -7.42
CA LEU A 26 -24.16 -2.56 -6.93
C LEU A 26 -24.85 -3.67 -7.74
N ALA A 27 -24.10 -4.55 -8.39
CA ALA A 27 -24.65 -5.67 -9.14
C ALA A 27 -25.26 -6.74 -8.22
N VAL A 28 -24.87 -6.77 -6.94
CA VAL A 28 -25.44 -7.61 -5.88
C VAL A 28 -25.99 -6.70 -4.80
N PRO A 29 -27.33 -6.59 -4.66
CA PRO A 29 -27.98 -5.53 -3.86
C PRO A 29 -27.98 -5.82 -2.35
N ASP A 30 -27.67 -7.05 -1.92
CA ASP A 30 -27.76 -7.50 -0.54
C ASP A 30 -26.39 -7.83 0.07
N TRP A 31 -26.31 -7.76 1.39
CA TRP A 31 -25.14 -8.15 2.19
C TRP A 31 -25.61 -8.51 3.60
N PRO A 32 -25.10 -9.58 4.23
CA PRO A 32 -23.97 -10.46 3.85
C PRO A 32 -24.31 -11.57 2.83
N THR A 33 -25.54 -11.63 2.36
CA THR A 33 -26.02 -12.57 1.36
C THR A 33 -25.70 -12.13 -0.07
N THR A 34 -26.04 -12.99 -1.05
CA THR A 34 -25.97 -12.72 -2.49
C THR A 34 -27.29 -13.19 -3.09
N PHE A 35 -28.21 -12.27 -3.40
CA PHE A 35 -29.58 -12.54 -3.84
C PHE A 35 -30.31 -13.53 -2.91
N GLY A 36 -30.18 -13.32 -1.59
CA GLY A 36 -30.76 -14.17 -0.55
C GLY A 36 -30.01 -15.48 -0.26
N TYR A 37 -29.04 -15.88 -1.09
CA TYR A 37 -28.22 -17.05 -0.83
C TYR A 37 -27.12 -16.73 0.19
N PRO A 38 -26.73 -17.70 1.06
CA PRO A 38 -25.46 -17.61 1.76
C PRO A 38 -24.32 -17.37 0.75
N MET A 39 -23.45 -16.38 1.00
CA MET A 39 -22.47 -15.90 0.04
C MET A 39 -21.63 -17.03 -0.61
N PHE A 40 -21.22 -18.05 0.16
CA PHE A 40 -20.41 -19.17 -0.35
C PHE A 40 -21.20 -20.25 -1.10
N LEU A 41 -22.54 -20.18 -1.06
CA LEU A 41 -23.44 -21.16 -1.69
C LEU A 41 -24.15 -20.55 -2.92
N TYR A 42 -23.79 -19.36 -3.34
CA TYR A 42 -24.35 -18.76 -4.55
C TYR A 42 -23.93 -19.55 -5.80
N PRO A 43 -24.87 -19.90 -6.69
CA PRO A 43 -24.59 -20.76 -7.83
C PRO A 43 -23.60 -20.12 -8.82
N TRP A 44 -22.50 -20.81 -9.11
CA TRP A 44 -21.46 -20.35 -10.05
C TRP A 44 -22.01 -20.04 -11.44
N SER A 45 -23.01 -20.81 -11.92
CA SER A 45 -23.67 -20.60 -13.21
C SER A 45 -24.38 -19.26 -13.32
N ARG A 46 -24.70 -18.59 -12.19
CA ARG A 46 -25.33 -17.27 -12.15
C ARG A 46 -24.34 -16.11 -11.99
N MET A 47 -23.05 -16.41 -11.83
CA MET A 47 -22.00 -15.39 -11.74
C MET A 47 -21.64 -14.88 -13.12
N VAL A 48 -22.44 -13.97 -13.67
CA VAL A 48 -22.24 -13.38 -14.99
C VAL A 48 -22.17 -11.84 -14.91
N GLY A 49 -21.46 -11.21 -15.83
CA GLY A 49 -21.36 -9.75 -15.91
C GLY A 49 -20.89 -9.10 -14.61
N GLY A 50 -21.62 -8.06 -14.17
CA GLY A 50 -21.31 -7.32 -12.95
C GLY A 50 -21.33 -8.18 -11.67
N ILE A 51 -22.20 -9.20 -11.63
CA ILE A 51 -22.28 -10.14 -10.51
C ILE A 51 -20.96 -10.90 -10.36
N LEU A 52 -20.35 -11.34 -11.46
CA LEU A 52 -19.06 -12.03 -11.42
C LEU A 52 -17.99 -11.17 -10.76
N TYR A 53 -17.94 -9.88 -11.09
CA TYR A 53 -16.94 -8.97 -10.54
C TYR A 53 -17.21 -8.67 -9.06
N GLU A 54 -18.43 -8.29 -8.69
CA GLU A 54 -18.74 -7.92 -7.31
C GLU A 54 -18.71 -9.11 -6.38
N HIS A 55 -19.39 -10.22 -6.74
CA HIS A 55 -19.39 -11.42 -5.91
C HIS A 55 -18.00 -12.07 -5.85
N GLY A 56 -17.25 -12.11 -6.97
CA GLY A 56 -15.87 -12.56 -7.00
C GLY A 56 -14.97 -11.73 -6.07
N HIS A 57 -15.16 -10.40 -6.03
CA HIS A 57 -14.47 -9.52 -5.10
C HIS A 57 -14.75 -9.90 -3.63
N ARG A 58 -16.02 -10.22 -3.28
CA ARG A 58 -16.40 -10.66 -1.93
C ARG A 58 -15.72 -11.97 -1.55
N LEU A 59 -15.66 -12.95 -2.47
CA LEU A 59 -15.01 -14.24 -2.24
C LEU A 59 -13.49 -14.08 -2.04
N ILE A 60 -12.82 -13.29 -2.85
CA ILE A 60 -11.40 -12.99 -2.70
C ILE A 60 -11.15 -12.22 -1.40
N GLY A 61 -12.05 -11.29 -1.02
CA GLY A 61 -12.01 -10.59 0.26
C GLY A 61 -12.07 -11.55 1.45
N SER A 62 -12.93 -12.56 1.39
CA SER A 62 -13.02 -13.60 2.40
C SER A 62 -11.73 -14.43 2.50
N LEU A 63 -11.12 -14.78 1.36
CA LEU A 63 -9.81 -15.45 1.33
C LEU A 63 -8.72 -14.59 1.97
N VAL A 64 -8.66 -13.30 1.66
CA VAL A 64 -7.72 -12.36 2.31
C VAL A 64 -7.97 -12.29 3.81
N GLY A 65 -9.23 -12.30 4.24
CA GLY A 65 -9.60 -12.39 5.66
C GLY A 65 -9.01 -13.63 6.35
N VAL A 66 -9.21 -14.82 5.76
CA VAL A 66 -8.66 -16.09 6.28
C VAL A 66 -7.12 -16.04 6.33
N LEU A 67 -6.47 -15.58 5.27
CA LEU A 67 -5.00 -15.42 5.22
C LEU A 67 -4.49 -14.46 6.30
N THR A 68 -5.24 -13.38 6.58
CA THR A 68 -4.88 -12.41 7.62
C THR A 68 -4.99 -13.01 9.02
N VAL A 69 -6.05 -13.77 9.30
CA VAL A 69 -6.19 -14.49 10.58
C VAL A 69 -5.07 -15.51 10.73
N ALA A 70 -4.80 -16.32 9.70
CA ALA A 70 -3.69 -17.29 9.72
C ALA A 70 -2.34 -16.61 9.94
N LEU A 71 -2.11 -15.43 9.31
CA LEU A 71 -0.92 -14.62 9.54
C LEU A 71 -0.84 -14.17 11.00
N ALA A 72 -1.90 -13.61 11.56
CA ALA A 72 -1.92 -13.14 12.95
C ALA A 72 -1.66 -14.28 13.95
N VAL A 73 -2.26 -15.46 13.74
CA VAL A 73 -1.99 -16.66 14.56
C VAL A 73 -0.53 -17.07 14.44
N GLY A 74 0.04 -17.08 13.23
CA GLY A 74 1.46 -17.41 13.02
C GLY A 74 2.39 -16.41 13.72
N LEU A 75 2.09 -15.10 13.65
CA LEU A 75 2.85 -14.06 14.35
C LEU A 75 2.75 -14.19 15.88
N TRP A 76 1.59 -14.62 16.38
CA TRP A 76 1.38 -14.80 17.83
C TRP A 76 2.16 -15.98 18.38
N ARG A 77 2.27 -17.06 17.61
CA ARG A 77 3.00 -18.29 17.99
C ARG A 77 4.52 -18.14 17.82
N ALA A 78 4.97 -17.17 17.01
CA ALA A 78 6.40 -16.95 16.77
C ALA A 78 7.04 -16.10 17.88
N THR A 79 8.34 -16.31 18.12
CA THR A 79 9.15 -15.52 19.06
C THR A 79 9.50 -14.17 18.43
N LEU A 80 8.51 -13.28 18.35
CA LEU A 80 8.62 -11.95 17.74
C LEU A 80 8.36 -10.84 18.77
N PRO A 81 8.89 -9.62 18.57
CA PRO A 81 8.60 -8.48 19.41
C PRO A 81 7.08 -8.24 19.53
N ARG A 82 6.63 -7.85 20.75
CA ARG A 82 5.19 -7.60 21.02
C ARG A 82 4.55 -6.68 19.98
N ARG A 83 5.26 -5.64 19.56
CA ARG A 83 4.77 -4.69 18.52
C ARG A 83 4.39 -5.37 17.20
N VAL A 84 5.17 -6.37 16.75
CA VAL A 84 4.87 -7.10 15.50
C VAL A 84 3.62 -7.95 15.67
N ARG A 85 3.45 -8.61 16.82
CA ARG A 85 2.25 -9.39 17.14
C ARG A 85 1.00 -8.50 17.20
N VAL A 86 1.11 -7.32 17.82
CA VAL A 86 0.01 -6.33 17.88
C VAL A 86 -0.36 -5.83 16.47
N LEU A 87 0.61 -5.57 15.58
CA LEU A 87 0.32 -5.22 14.18
C LEU A 87 -0.46 -6.32 13.46
N GLY A 88 -0.21 -7.60 13.76
CA GLY A 88 -1.02 -8.72 13.26
C GLY A 88 -2.48 -8.65 13.69
N LEU A 89 -2.74 -8.31 14.97
CA LEU A 89 -4.12 -8.12 15.48
C LEU A 89 -4.79 -6.89 14.86
N ILE A 90 -4.04 -5.80 14.67
CA ILE A 90 -4.54 -4.60 13.95
C ILE A 90 -4.91 -4.97 12.51
N ALA A 91 -4.14 -5.84 11.85
CA ALA A 91 -4.49 -6.31 10.50
C ALA A 91 -5.81 -7.11 10.49
N VAL A 92 -6.06 -7.95 11.51
CA VAL A 92 -7.35 -8.66 11.64
C VAL A 92 -8.50 -7.67 11.85
N ALA A 93 -8.35 -6.70 12.74
CA ALA A 93 -9.36 -5.67 12.96
C ALA A 93 -9.63 -4.85 11.67
N ALA A 94 -8.57 -4.52 10.93
CA ALA A 94 -8.66 -3.77 9.68
C ALA A 94 -9.37 -4.56 8.57
N VAL A 95 -9.11 -5.88 8.42
CA VAL A 95 -9.80 -6.69 7.39
C VAL A 95 -11.27 -6.91 7.74
N ILE A 96 -11.63 -7.02 9.02
CA ILE A 96 -13.02 -7.06 9.46
C ILE A 96 -13.72 -5.73 9.13
N ALA A 97 -13.09 -4.60 9.49
CA ALA A 97 -13.61 -3.27 9.16
C ALA A 97 -13.80 -3.09 7.63
N GLN A 98 -12.89 -3.62 6.81
CA GLN A 98 -13.01 -3.63 5.35
C GLN A 98 -14.24 -4.40 4.87
N GLY A 99 -14.49 -5.58 5.42
CA GLY A 99 -15.69 -6.38 5.08
C GLY A 99 -16.98 -5.63 5.42
N VAL A 100 -17.05 -5.07 6.63
CA VAL A 100 -18.21 -4.29 7.10
C VAL A 100 -18.42 -3.04 6.24
N LEU A 101 -17.37 -2.24 5.99
CA LEU A 101 -17.48 -1.03 5.15
C LEU A 101 -17.90 -1.36 3.71
N GLY A 102 -17.37 -2.46 3.15
CA GLY A 102 -17.78 -2.94 1.83
C GLY A 102 -19.27 -3.31 1.78
N GLY A 103 -19.77 -4.02 2.79
CA GLY A 103 -21.18 -4.36 2.92
C GLY A 103 -22.09 -3.15 3.16
N LEU A 104 -21.71 -2.26 4.08
CA LEU A 104 -22.47 -1.03 4.34
C LEU A 104 -22.56 -0.12 3.11
N ARG A 105 -21.50 -0.07 2.29
CA ARG A 105 -21.54 0.68 1.04
C ARG A 105 -22.64 0.20 0.10
N VAL A 106 -22.85 -1.12 0.02
CA VAL A 106 -23.91 -1.73 -0.81
C VAL A 106 -25.28 -1.40 -0.24
N VAL A 107 -25.48 -1.60 1.05
CA VAL A 107 -26.80 -1.42 1.71
C VAL A 107 -27.20 0.06 1.81
N LEU A 108 -26.24 0.96 2.11
CA LEU A 108 -26.51 2.38 2.33
C LEU A 108 -26.35 3.23 1.07
N LEU A 109 -25.84 2.69 -0.03
CA LEU A 109 -25.64 3.37 -1.33
C LEU A 109 -24.83 4.67 -1.24
N GLN A 110 -23.90 4.77 -0.27
CA GLN A 110 -23.16 6.02 -0.01
C GLN A 110 -21.75 6.01 -0.65
N ASN A 111 -21.47 6.99 -1.50
CA ASN A 111 -20.18 7.17 -2.15
C ASN A 111 -19.04 7.47 -1.17
N THR A 112 -19.32 8.15 -0.05
CA THR A 112 -18.34 8.42 1.01
C THR A 112 -17.77 7.12 1.61
N LEU A 113 -18.62 6.09 1.79
CA LEU A 113 -18.16 4.78 2.22
C LEU A 113 -17.21 4.14 1.21
N GLY A 114 -17.40 4.41 -0.08
CA GLY A 114 -16.46 3.99 -1.14
C GLY A 114 -15.09 4.64 -1.00
N VAL A 115 -15.02 5.93 -0.63
CA VAL A 115 -13.76 6.63 -0.34
C VAL A 115 -13.06 5.98 0.85
N VAL A 116 -13.77 5.82 1.98
CA VAL A 116 -13.21 5.25 3.21
C VAL A 116 -12.73 3.82 2.99
N HIS A 117 -13.56 2.98 2.35
CA HIS A 117 -13.21 1.60 2.00
C HIS A 117 -11.97 1.54 1.09
N GLY A 118 -11.89 2.39 0.07
CA GLY A 118 -10.75 2.45 -0.85
C GLY A 118 -9.45 2.89 -0.17
N VAL A 119 -9.50 3.91 0.70
CA VAL A 119 -8.33 4.39 1.47
C VAL A 119 -7.88 3.35 2.48
N LEU A 120 -8.83 2.73 3.22
CA LEU A 120 -8.52 1.69 4.20
C LEU A 120 -7.92 0.45 3.51
N ALA A 121 -8.33 0.10 2.28
CA ALA A 121 -7.74 -1.01 1.52
C ALA A 121 -6.26 -0.78 1.21
N GLN A 122 -5.88 0.45 0.84
CA GLN A 122 -4.49 0.83 0.61
C GLN A 122 -3.67 0.83 1.91
N THR A 123 -4.27 1.32 3.00
CA THR A 123 -3.67 1.30 4.35
C THR A 123 -3.44 -0.13 4.83
N PHE A 124 -4.43 -1.00 4.62
CA PHE A 124 -4.32 -2.43 4.94
C PHE A 124 -3.19 -3.10 4.14
N PHE A 125 -3.11 -2.84 2.83
CA PHE A 125 -2.00 -3.36 2.02
C PHE A 125 -0.65 -2.89 2.55
N ALA A 126 -0.50 -1.59 2.88
CA ALA A 126 0.72 -1.04 3.45
C ALA A 126 1.08 -1.70 4.79
N LEU A 127 0.10 -1.98 5.65
CA LEU A 127 0.28 -2.72 6.91
C LEU A 127 0.80 -4.15 6.67
N ILE A 128 0.21 -4.88 5.72
CA ILE A 128 0.66 -6.23 5.37
C ILE A 128 2.07 -6.21 4.75
N ALA A 129 2.39 -5.21 3.92
CA ALA A 129 3.73 -4.99 3.39
C ALA A 129 4.75 -4.70 4.51
N ALA A 130 4.37 -3.88 5.50
CA ALA A 130 5.21 -3.66 6.69
C ALA A 130 5.46 -4.95 7.46
N LEU A 131 4.42 -5.76 7.71
CA LEU A 131 4.55 -7.07 8.35
C LEU A 131 5.46 -8.00 7.55
N ALA A 132 5.38 -8.02 6.23
CA ALA A 132 6.26 -8.81 5.37
C ALA A 132 7.73 -8.39 5.54
N VAL A 133 8.02 -7.09 5.63
CA VAL A 133 9.36 -6.57 5.88
C VAL A 133 9.83 -6.92 7.29
N LEU A 134 9.04 -6.61 8.32
CA LEU A 134 9.42 -6.79 9.72
C LEU A 134 9.62 -8.26 10.11
N THR A 135 9.03 -9.19 9.36
CA THR A 135 9.18 -10.64 9.56
C THR A 135 10.16 -11.29 8.58
N SER A 136 10.81 -10.52 7.71
CA SER A 136 11.78 -11.05 6.76
C SER A 136 13.11 -11.39 7.42
N ARG A 137 13.83 -12.40 6.88
CA ARG A 137 15.20 -12.73 7.31
C ARG A 137 16.13 -11.54 7.15
N GLU A 138 16.04 -10.82 6.03
CA GLU A 138 16.82 -9.61 5.78
C GLU A 138 16.63 -8.55 6.88
N TRP A 139 15.43 -8.43 7.41
CA TRP A 139 15.17 -7.52 8.55
C TRP A 139 15.76 -8.04 9.86
N ALA A 140 15.71 -9.34 10.11
CA ALA A 140 16.20 -9.95 11.35
C ALA A 140 17.74 -10.02 11.40
N GLU A 141 18.39 -10.44 10.31
CA GLU A 141 19.78 -10.85 10.26
C GLU A 141 20.75 -9.75 9.79
N ALA A 142 20.28 -8.81 8.94
CA ALA A 142 21.18 -7.79 8.42
C ALA A 142 21.34 -6.62 9.39
N PRO A 143 22.53 -6.39 9.97
CA PRO A 143 22.91 -5.06 10.38
C PRO A 143 22.87 -4.19 9.11
N LEU A 144 22.05 -3.14 9.10
CA LEU A 144 21.97 -2.24 7.94
C LEU A 144 23.26 -1.42 7.73
N GLY A 145 24.38 -1.89 8.29
CA GLY A 145 25.65 -1.15 8.39
C GLY A 145 25.60 -0.05 9.45
N GLY A 146 26.73 0.54 9.77
CA GLY A 146 26.84 1.63 10.75
C GLY A 146 26.01 2.89 10.35
N PRO A 147 26.02 3.92 11.22
CA PRO A 147 25.34 5.18 10.98
C PRO A 147 25.61 5.73 9.59
N VAL A 148 24.58 6.31 8.98
CA VAL A 148 24.66 6.87 7.63
C VAL A 148 24.81 8.38 7.74
N ALA A 149 25.78 8.95 7.05
CA ALA A 149 25.90 10.40 6.94
C ALA A 149 24.57 10.99 6.43
N GLY A 150 24.02 11.98 7.15
CA GLY A 150 22.72 12.55 6.81
C GLY A 150 21.52 11.63 7.06
N GLY A 151 21.67 10.51 7.80
CA GLY A 151 20.61 9.52 8.05
C GLY A 151 19.34 10.10 8.68
N ALA A 152 19.45 11.11 9.55
CA ALA A 152 18.31 11.79 10.15
C ALA A 152 17.49 12.57 9.10
N ALA A 153 18.15 13.26 8.17
CA ALA A 153 17.51 13.96 7.06
C ALA A 153 16.83 12.97 6.10
N LEU A 154 17.53 11.90 5.75
CA LEU A 154 17.02 10.85 4.88
C LEU A 154 15.77 10.18 5.49
N ARG A 155 15.78 9.90 6.79
CA ARG A 155 14.61 9.41 7.53
C ARG A 155 13.43 10.37 7.42
N ARG A 156 13.64 11.67 7.73
CA ARG A 156 12.59 12.69 7.66
C ARG A 156 11.97 12.78 6.27
N LEU A 157 12.81 12.80 5.23
CA LEU A 157 12.36 12.85 3.83
C LEU A 157 11.58 11.60 3.43
N SER A 158 12.00 10.42 3.86
CA SER A 158 11.28 9.18 3.57
C SER A 158 9.91 9.15 4.22
N TRP A 159 9.77 9.63 5.46
CA TRP A 159 8.47 9.75 6.12
C TRP A 159 7.59 10.85 5.50
N LEU A 160 8.18 11.97 5.08
CA LEU A 160 7.45 13.01 4.36
C LEU A 160 6.92 12.49 3.01
N ALA A 161 7.76 11.79 2.24
CA ALA A 161 7.36 11.17 0.98
C ALA A 161 6.23 10.16 1.19
N LEU A 162 6.31 9.31 2.22
CA LEU A 162 5.24 8.38 2.59
C LEU A 162 3.94 9.12 2.92
N GLY A 163 4.00 10.18 3.72
CA GLY A 163 2.82 10.99 4.09
C GLY A 163 2.16 11.66 2.89
N LEU A 164 2.94 12.23 1.97
CA LEU A 164 2.42 12.85 0.75
C LEU A 164 1.86 11.82 -0.24
N ILE A 165 2.48 10.63 -0.37
CA ILE A 165 1.93 9.52 -1.16
C ILE A 165 0.60 9.05 -0.54
N TYR A 166 0.50 8.96 0.78
CA TYR A 166 -0.75 8.61 1.44
C TYR A 166 -1.84 9.66 1.20
N LEU A 167 -1.51 10.96 1.31
CA LEU A 167 -2.42 12.04 0.94
C LEU A 167 -2.89 11.91 -0.51
N GLN A 168 -1.98 11.57 -1.42
CA GLN A 168 -2.30 11.35 -2.84
C GLN A 168 -3.26 10.18 -3.05
N VAL A 169 -3.15 9.12 -2.25
CA VAL A 169 -4.11 7.99 -2.24
C VAL A 169 -5.50 8.47 -1.80
N VAL A 170 -5.57 9.28 -0.74
CA VAL A 170 -6.85 9.86 -0.27
C VAL A 170 -7.49 10.74 -1.35
N LEU A 171 -6.72 11.66 -1.93
CA LEU A 171 -7.20 12.54 -3.00
C LEU A 171 -7.68 11.75 -4.22
N GLY A 172 -6.94 10.70 -4.62
CA GLY A 172 -7.34 9.81 -5.71
C GLY A 172 -8.63 9.04 -5.43
N ALA A 173 -8.87 8.65 -4.17
CA ALA A 173 -10.14 8.02 -3.77
C ALA A 173 -11.30 9.02 -3.84
N VAL A 174 -11.10 10.28 -3.43
CA VAL A 174 -12.09 11.36 -3.55
C VAL A 174 -12.43 11.62 -5.02
N VAL A 175 -11.42 11.76 -5.89
CA VAL A 175 -11.63 11.90 -7.34
C VAL A 175 -12.43 10.73 -7.89
N THR A 176 -12.10 9.50 -7.51
CA THR A 176 -12.73 8.28 -8.05
C THR A 176 -14.19 8.13 -7.64
N HIS A 177 -14.53 8.42 -6.38
CA HIS A 177 -15.85 8.11 -5.82
C HIS A 177 -16.78 9.33 -5.72
N GLN A 178 -16.23 10.54 -5.73
CA GLN A 178 -17.02 11.78 -5.60
C GLN A 178 -16.86 12.70 -6.81
N GLY A 179 -15.89 12.45 -7.70
CA GLY A 179 -15.63 13.33 -8.85
C GLY A 179 -15.00 14.68 -8.48
N LEU A 180 -14.54 14.84 -7.21
CA LEU A 180 -14.09 16.12 -6.68
C LEU A 180 -12.56 16.16 -6.53
N GLY A 181 -11.97 17.37 -6.56
CA GLY A 181 -10.58 17.60 -6.19
C GLY A 181 -9.55 17.17 -7.21
N LEU A 182 -9.90 16.95 -8.47
CA LEU A 182 -9.00 16.52 -9.54
C LEU A 182 -7.75 17.40 -9.63
N HIS A 183 -7.90 18.74 -9.67
CA HIS A 183 -6.77 19.67 -9.77
C HIS A 183 -5.84 19.59 -8.56
N VAL A 184 -6.38 19.38 -7.35
CA VAL A 184 -5.56 19.20 -6.15
C VAL A 184 -4.79 17.88 -6.23
N HIS A 185 -5.44 16.79 -6.70
CA HIS A 185 -4.79 15.52 -6.93
C HIS A 185 -3.64 15.64 -7.95
N LEU A 186 -3.83 16.37 -9.04
CA LEU A 186 -2.78 16.60 -10.04
C LEU A 186 -1.61 17.42 -9.47
N MET A 187 -1.87 18.51 -8.74
CA MET A 187 -0.85 19.35 -8.14
C MET A 187 -0.02 18.59 -7.09
N VAL A 188 -0.69 17.88 -6.17
CA VAL A 188 -0.01 17.07 -5.15
C VAL A 188 0.73 15.91 -5.81
N GLY A 189 0.20 15.33 -6.90
CA GLY A 189 0.87 14.30 -7.69
C GLY A 189 2.21 14.78 -8.28
N GLY A 190 2.24 15.99 -8.81
CA GLY A 190 3.48 16.64 -9.28
C GLY A 190 4.49 16.84 -8.15
N LEU A 191 4.03 17.34 -6.99
CA LEU A 191 4.88 17.51 -5.81
C LEU A 191 5.47 16.17 -5.31
N VAL A 192 4.63 15.12 -5.25
CA VAL A 192 5.06 13.75 -4.90
C VAL A 192 6.13 13.26 -5.88
N ALA A 193 5.94 13.46 -7.18
CA ALA A 193 6.90 13.02 -8.19
C ALA A 193 8.26 13.70 -7.99
N VAL A 194 8.29 15.02 -7.83
CA VAL A 194 9.52 15.78 -7.58
C VAL A 194 10.22 15.30 -6.31
N LEU A 195 9.48 15.17 -5.20
CA LEU A 195 10.05 14.73 -3.92
C LEU A 195 10.60 13.31 -4.00
N VAL A 196 9.86 12.37 -4.60
CA VAL A 196 10.26 10.98 -4.71
C VAL A 196 11.50 10.80 -5.59
N LEU A 197 11.54 11.48 -6.75
CA LEU A 197 12.70 11.43 -7.65
C LEU A 197 13.94 12.05 -7.01
N TRP A 198 13.77 13.17 -6.32
CA TRP A 198 14.86 13.82 -5.59
C TRP A 198 15.35 12.92 -4.42
N LEU A 199 14.43 12.33 -3.63
CA LEU A 199 14.80 11.40 -2.57
C LEU A 199 15.55 10.19 -3.14
N ALA A 200 15.08 9.61 -4.24
CA ALA A 200 15.74 8.50 -4.89
C ALA A 200 17.15 8.87 -5.39
N ALA A 201 17.30 10.05 -6.04
CA ALA A 201 18.59 10.55 -6.48
C ALA A 201 19.58 10.73 -5.31
N ARG A 202 19.10 11.27 -4.17
CA ARG A 202 19.93 11.39 -2.96
C ARG A 202 20.37 10.03 -2.40
N VAL A 203 19.44 9.07 -2.32
CA VAL A 203 19.77 7.71 -1.84
C VAL A 203 20.78 7.06 -2.76
N LEU A 204 20.58 7.14 -4.07
CA LEU A 204 21.42 6.47 -5.04
C LEU A 204 22.80 7.14 -5.19
N GLY A 205 22.87 8.47 -5.11
CA GLY A 205 24.13 9.23 -5.21
C GLY A 205 25.02 9.08 -3.98
N SER A 206 24.43 9.02 -2.78
CA SER A 206 25.22 8.97 -1.53
C SER A 206 25.30 7.58 -0.88
N HIS A 207 24.43 6.64 -1.24
CA HIS A 207 24.25 5.34 -0.57
C HIS A 207 23.86 4.22 -1.56
N GLY A 208 24.27 4.33 -2.81
CA GLY A 208 23.92 3.40 -3.88
C GLY A 208 24.47 1.97 -3.65
N ASP A 209 25.54 1.84 -2.88
CA ASP A 209 26.13 0.60 -2.40
C ASP A 209 25.26 -0.15 -1.37
N ARG A 210 24.44 0.58 -0.62
CA ARG A 210 23.56 0.01 0.42
C ARG A 210 22.27 -0.54 -0.18
N ARG A 211 22.31 -1.79 -0.60
CA ARG A 211 21.18 -2.49 -1.25
C ARG A 211 19.86 -2.36 -0.49
N ALA A 212 19.92 -2.30 0.84
CA ALA A 212 18.73 -2.22 1.70
C ALA A 212 17.86 -0.97 1.44
N ILE A 213 18.47 0.16 1.11
CA ILE A 213 17.74 1.41 0.80
C ILE A 213 17.80 1.75 -0.70
N ALA A 214 18.86 1.37 -1.41
CA ALA A 214 19.00 1.66 -2.83
C ALA A 214 17.97 0.90 -3.70
N ARG A 215 17.65 -0.37 -3.36
CA ARG A 215 16.62 -1.15 -4.08
C ARG A 215 15.23 -0.50 -3.98
N PRO A 216 14.68 -0.22 -2.78
CA PRO A 216 13.39 0.44 -2.69
C PRO A 216 13.40 1.86 -3.27
N ALA A 217 14.52 2.61 -3.22
CA ALA A 217 14.63 3.92 -3.85
C ALA A 217 14.56 3.84 -5.38
N ARG A 218 15.24 2.88 -6.02
CA ARG A 218 15.12 2.65 -7.48
C ARG A 218 13.71 2.23 -7.87
N LEU A 219 13.11 1.31 -7.11
CA LEU A 219 11.75 0.87 -7.37
C LEU A 219 10.75 2.02 -7.22
N LEU A 220 10.92 2.86 -6.20
CA LEU A 220 10.07 4.02 -5.96
C LEU A 220 10.17 5.03 -7.11
N ALA A 221 11.37 5.31 -7.63
CA ALA A 221 11.58 6.17 -8.79
C ALA A 221 10.90 5.59 -10.04
N GLY A 222 11.08 4.31 -10.33
CA GLY A 222 10.43 3.65 -11.46
C GLY A 222 8.91 3.65 -11.34
N LEU A 223 8.39 3.34 -10.15
CA LEU A 223 6.94 3.34 -9.91
C LEU A 223 6.33 4.73 -10.06
N VAL A 224 6.95 5.80 -9.54
CA VAL A 224 6.41 7.15 -9.71
C VAL A 224 6.43 7.60 -11.16
N THR A 225 7.45 7.24 -11.94
CA THR A 225 7.50 7.52 -13.37
C THR A 225 6.35 6.83 -14.11
N VAL A 226 6.17 5.53 -13.89
CA VAL A 226 5.05 4.75 -14.48
C VAL A 226 3.71 5.33 -14.01
N GLN A 227 3.62 5.75 -12.75
CA GLN A 227 2.40 6.31 -12.18
C GLN A 227 1.96 7.62 -12.84
N LEU A 228 2.91 8.47 -13.26
CA LEU A 228 2.61 9.68 -14.03
C LEU A 228 2.00 9.35 -15.41
N PHE A 229 2.56 8.37 -16.12
CA PHE A 229 2.00 7.91 -17.41
C PHE A 229 0.59 7.31 -17.24
N LEU A 230 0.41 6.46 -16.24
CA LEU A 230 -0.89 5.86 -15.95
C LEU A 230 -1.91 6.90 -15.50
N GLY A 231 -1.47 7.91 -14.72
CA GLY A 231 -2.28 9.05 -14.29
C GLY A 231 -2.71 9.91 -15.48
N LEU A 232 -1.79 10.20 -16.41
CA LEU A 232 -2.10 10.90 -17.65
C LEU A 232 -3.12 10.11 -18.49
N GLY A 233 -2.90 8.81 -18.69
CA GLY A 233 -3.86 7.95 -19.39
C GLY A 233 -5.23 7.93 -18.72
N SER A 234 -5.28 7.89 -17.39
CA SER A 234 -6.52 7.96 -16.62
C SER A 234 -7.22 9.32 -16.77
N TYR A 235 -6.46 10.40 -16.79
CA TYR A 235 -6.98 11.75 -17.03
C TYR A 235 -7.58 11.87 -18.42
N LEU A 236 -6.84 11.48 -19.45
CA LEU A 236 -7.30 11.53 -20.85
C LEU A 236 -8.56 10.71 -21.06
N SER A 237 -8.62 9.50 -20.48
CA SER A 237 -9.76 8.59 -20.65
C SER A 237 -11.04 9.05 -19.94
N ARG A 238 -10.93 9.82 -18.84
CA ARG A 238 -12.08 10.12 -17.99
C ARG A 238 -12.51 11.59 -17.98
N PHE A 239 -11.60 12.51 -18.25
CA PHE A 239 -11.81 13.93 -18.02
C PHE A 239 -11.60 14.78 -19.28
N THR A 240 -11.40 14.16 -20.44
CA THR A 240 -11.21 14.88 -21.71
C THR A 240 -12.09 14.32 -22.83
N ALA A 241 -12.19 15.07 -23.91
CA ALA A 241 -12.89 14.66 -25.13
C ALA A 241 -12.23 13.43 -25.84
N TRP A 242 -11.02 13.05 -25.46
CA TRP A 242 -10.33 11.88 -26.01
C TRP A 242 -10.88 10.56 -25.44
N GLY A 243 -11.55 10.58 -24.28
CA GLY A 243 -12.07 9.38 -23.62
C GLY A 243 -12.95 8.52 -24.54
N PRO A 244 -13.97 9.06 -25.22
CA PRO A 244 -14.82 8.27 -26.13
C PRO A 244 -14.10 7.72 -27.35
N ALA A 245 -12.97 8.32 -27.77
CA ALA A 245 -12.16 7.86 -28.90
C ALA A 245 -11.17 6.76 -28.51
N MET A 246 -10.96 6.52 -27.22
CA MET A 246 -10.04 5.48 -26.74
C MET A 246 -10.68 4.09 -26.80
N PRO A 247 -9.90 3.03 -27.12
CA PRO A 247 -10.40 1.67 -26.97
C PRO A 247 -10.91 1.41 -25.54
N ALA A 248 -12.06 0.77 -25.39
CA ALA A 248 -12.69 0.52 -24.08
C ALA A 248 -11.75 -0.20 -23.09
N SER A 249 -10.93 -1.12 -23.59
CA SER A 249 -9.90 -1.81 -22.81
C SER A 249 -8.85 -0.85 -22.23
N ALA A 250 -8.39 0.13 -23.00
CA ALA A 250 -7.42 1.14 -22.54
C ALA A 250 -8.06 2.10 -21.55
N ALA A 251 -9.29 2.57 -21.81
CA ALA A 251 -10.05 3.44 -20.92
C ALA A 251 -10.32 2.78 -19.56
N LEU A 252 -10.47 1.46 -19.52
CA LEU A 252 -10.59 0.68 -18.28
C LEU A 252 -9.21 0.44 -17.62
N ALA A 253 -8.19 0.09 -18.41
CA ALA A 253 -6.89 -0.33 -17.88
C ALA A 253 -6.14 0.82 -17.18
N PHE A 254 -6.15 2.03 -17.74
CA PHE A 254 -5.40 3.15 -17.15
C PHE A 254 -5.78 3.46 -15.69
N PRO A 255 -7.05 3.72 -15.34
CA PRO A 255 -7.41 4.00 -13.96
C PRO A 255 -7.24 2.79 -13.03
N LEU A 256 -7.41 1.57 -13.56
CA LEU A 256 -7.27 0.34 -12.81
C LEU A 256 -5.80 0.10 -12.41
N VAL A 257 -4.88 0.18 -13.37
CA VAL A 257 -3.44 -0.03 -13.14
C VAL A 257 -2.84 1.15 -12.38
N HIS A 258 -3.32 2.38 -12.60
CA HIS A 258 -2.95 3.56 -11.82
C HIS A 258 -3.26 3.37 -10.31
N ARG A 259 -4.44 2.84 -9.98
CA ARG A 259 -4.82 2.52 -8.58
C ARG A 259 -3.90 1.47 -7.98
N LEU A 260 -3.60 0.40 -8.73
CA LEU A 260 -2.69 -0.67 -8.27
C LEU A 260 -1.26 -0.15 -8.08
N GLY A 261 -0.79 0.68 -9.02
CA GLY A 261 0.51 1.35 -8.92
C GLY A 261 0.61 2.26 -7.70
N GLY A 262 -0.49 2.93 -7.31
CA GLY A 262 -0.58 3.71 -6.07
C GLY A 262 -0.37 2.85 -4.82
N ALA A 263 -0.93 1.63 -4.77
CA ALA A 263 -0.68 0.68 -3.68
C ALA A 263 0.79 0.29 -3.59
N LEU A 264 1.39 -0.07 -4.73
CA LEU A 264 2.80 -0.45 -4.80
C LEU A 264 3.72 0.71 -4.41
N LEU A 265 3.40 1.93 -4.85
CA LEU A 265 4.15 3.13 -4.50
C LEU A 265 4.10 3.39 -2.98
N LEU A 266 2.91 3.29 -2.37
CA LEU A 266 2.71 3.45 -0.93
C LEU A 266 3.49 2.38 -0.13
N GLY A 267 3.36 1.11 -0.53
CA GLY A 267 4.08 0.00 0.11
C GLY A 267 5.60 0.15 0.01
N THR A 268 6.11 0.56 -1.17
CA THR A 268 7.55 0.76 -1.40
C THR A 268 8.08 1.96 -0.60
N ALA A 269 7.32 3.06 -0.51
CA ALA A 269 7.67 4.21 0.31
C ALA A 269 7.74 3.84 1.79
N LEU A 270 6.80 3.02 2.29
CA LEU A 270 6.81 2.51 3.65
C LEU A 270 8.04 1.64 3.92
N VAL A 271 8.41 0.74 2.99
CA VAL A 271 9.63 -0.06 3.10
C VAL A 271 10.86 0.83 3.20
N LEU A 272 10.98 1.85 2.36
CA LEU A 272 12.09 2.82 2.41
C LEU A 272 12.10 3.58 3.74
N ALA A 273 10.96 4.06 4.21
CA ALA A 273 10.84 4.78 5.48
C ALA A 273 11.24 3.93 6.68
N LEU A 274 10.81 2.65 6.75
CA LEU A 274 11.21 1.72 7.80
C LEU A 274 12.71 1.45 7.79
N ARG A 275 13.30 1.22 6.61
CA ARG A 275 14.73 0.93 6.47
C ARG A 275 15.60 2.14 6.81
N THR A 276 15.22 3.35 6.39
CA THR A 276 15.93 4.59 6.74
C THR A 276 15.80 4.92 8.24
N ALA A 277 14.65 4.64 8.86
CA ALA A 277 14.45 4.80 10.30
C ALA A 277 15.38 3.87 11.10
N ARG A 278 15.55 2.62 10.67
CA ARG A 278 16.45 1.67 11.31
C ARG A 278 17.91 2.09 11.20
N LEU A 279 18.34 2.60 10.03
CA LEU A 279 19.71 3.11 9.81
C LEU A 279 20.03 4.33 10.69
N ALA A 280 19.07 5.23 10.87
CA ALA A 280 19.26 6.42 11.70
C ALA A 280 19.25 6.11 13.20
N GLY A 281 18.72 4.96 13.62
CA GLY A 281 18.66 4.52 15.03
C GLY A 281 19.90 3.74 15.50
N SER A 282 20.77 3.31 14.59
CA SER A 282 22.04 2.67 14.95
C SER A 282 22.99 3.75 15.51
N ARG A 283 23.21 3.73 16.84
CA ARG A 283 24.20 4.63 17.49
C ARG A 283 25.60 4.26 17.00
N GLN A 284 26.44 5.27 16.74
CA GLN A 284 27.89 5.04 16.67
C GLN A 284 28.33 4.41 18.00
N PRO A 285 29.16 3.35 18.01
CA PRO A 285 29.92 3.02 19.18
C PRO A 285 30.68 4.30 19.57
N THR A 286 30.47 4.80 20.77
CA THR A 286 31.26 5.91 21.29
C THR A 286 32.72 5.44 21.27
N ALA A 287 33.49 5.95 20.31
CA ALA A 287 34.94 5.91 20.41
C ALA A 287 35.32 6.83 21.57
N GLY A 288 35.49 6.26 22.73
CA GLY A 288 35.78 7.10 23.88
C GLY A 288 35.82 6.29 25.16
N GLY A 289 36.95 5.92 25.57
CA GLY A 289 37.22 5.33 26.87
C GLY A 289 38.55 4.57 26.91
N GLY A 290 39.48 4.98 26.10
CA GLY A 290 40.89 4.70 26.41
C GLY A 290 41.24 5.40 27.75
N ARG A 291 40.96 4.76 28.88
CA ARG A 291 41.64 5.09 30.11
C ARG A 291 43.11 4.86 29.86
N ILE A 292 43.83 5.92 29.67
CA ILE A 292 45.28 5.93 29.90
C ILE A 292 45.46 5.54 31.37
N LEU A 293 45.86 4.31 31.62
CA LEU A 293 46.42 3.94 32.90
C LEU A 293 47.74 4.70 32.99
N ASP A 294 47.77 5.79 33.76
CA ASP A 294 49.00 6.44 34.14
C ASP A 294 49.86 5.40 34.87
N GLU A 295 51.03 5.12 34.27
CA GLU A 295 52.11 4.44 34.91
C GLU A 295 52.51 5.18 36.16
N VAL A 296 52.43 4.49 37.28
CA VAL A 296 53.05 4.94 38.55
C VAL A 296 54.51 4.53 38.46
N PRO A 297 55.48 5.47 38.52
CA PRO A 297 56.89 5.13 38.67
C PRO A 297 57.13 4.73 40.14
N ALA A 298 58.05 3.79 40.31
CA ALA A 298 58.54 3.13 41.55
C ALA A 298 58.94 4.07 42.66
#